data_a7da7724be88de23ef35281fd5fbffc0
#
_entry.id   a7da7724be88de23ef35281fd5fbffc0
#
_cell.length_a   1.000
_cell.length_b   1.000
_cell.length_c   1.000
_cell.angle_alpha   90.00
_cell.angle_beta   90.00
_cell.angle_gamma   90.00
#
_symmetry.space_group_name_H-M   'P 1'
#
loop_
_entity.id
_entity.type
_entity.pdbx_description
1 polymer ?
#
loop_
_entity_poly.entity_id
_entity_poly.type
_entity_poly.pdbx_seq_one_letter_code
_entity_poly.pdbx_strand_id
1 'polypeptide(L)'
;MTKPLVLLFWAASAMHAQDGFFSEWLDRSDQAKADQPRWMTPLATVTPRLEQEFRADFLVEQMATGHDLANYDGGKGLELIPNERVELLINLPPYLEHNNDKIHDGWGDFSFTGKYRLLSANEESGNYILTVFFGATVPTGTYTNGAKAAVLTPTIAGGKGWGKFDVQSTFGAGLPLSRISGLGHALAWNTAFQYHVMQKLWPELEVNSTFWKEGDNNGKKQTFVTPGIIFGRFKLHGRLVMALGGGFQIAATQFHQYNHAVIFTIRFPF
;
A
#
# COMPACT_ATOMS: atom_id res chain seq x y z
N MET A 1 -53.74 12.01 -16.10
CA MET A 1 -53.01 10.76 -15.91
C MET A 1 -51.76 10.72 -16.82
N THR A 2 -50.64 11.38 -16.45
CA THR A 2 -49.41 11.43 -17.29
C THR A 2 -48.12 11.51 -16.41
N LYS A 3 -48.06 10.77 -15.30
CA LYS A 3 -46.88 10.82 -14.42
C LYS A 3 -45.95 9.60 -14.41
N PRO A 4 -46.25 8.39 -14.94
CA PRO A 4 -45.29 7.31 -14.91
C PRO A 4 -44.23 7.34 -16.03
N LEU A 5 -44.50 8.01 -17.13
CA LEU A 5 -43.57 7.99 -18.30
C LEU A 5 -42.33 8.84 -18.09
N VAL A 6 -42.44 9.95 -17.35
CA VAL A 6 -41.29 10.84 -17.06
C VAL A 6 -40.30 10.22 -16.13
N LEU A 7 -40.73 9.43 -15.14
CA LEU A 7 -39.85 8.72 -14.18
C LEU A 7 -39.06 7.61 -14.86
N LEU A 8 -39.63 6.91 -15.84
CA LEU A 8 -38.94 5.89 -16.62
C LEU A 8 -37.85 6.48 -17.53
N PHE A 9 -38.09 7.66 -18.11
CA PHE A 9 -37.05 8.34 -18.90
C PHE A 9 -35.88 8.84 -18.07
N TRP A 10 -36.11 9.32 -16.84
CA TRP A 10 -35.04 9.72 -15.93
C TRP A 10 -34.23 8.54 -15.42
N ALA A 11 -34.88 7.42 -15.13
CA ALA A 11 -34.17 6.18 -14.72
C ALA A 11 -33.33 5.58 -15.87
N ALA A 12 -33.83 5.59 -17.10
CA ALA A 12 -33.09 5.13 -18.27
C ALA A 12 -31.91 6.06 -18.60
N SER A 13 -32.10 7.38 -18.51
CA SER A 13 -31.01 8.36 -18.72
C SER A 13 -29.93 8.27 -17.63
N ALA A 14 -30.30 7.99 -16.38
CA ALA A 14 -29.35 7.77 -15.29
C ALA A 14 -28.55 6.49 -15.48
N MET A 15 -29.14 5.40 -15.95
CA MET A 15 -28.42 4.17 -16.26
C MET A 15 -27.42 4.35 -17.42
N HIS A 16 -27.79 5.03 -18.50
CA HIS A 16 -26.86 5.31 -19.61
C HIS A 16 -25.73 6.27 -19.23
N ALA A 17 -26.01 7.24 -18.39
CA ALA A 17 -24.98 8.14 -17.85
C ALA A 17 -24.01 7.39 -16.91
N GLN A 18 -24.51 6.41 -16.18
CA GLN A 18 -23.72 5.58 -15.28
C GLN A 18 -22.80 4.61 -16.07
N ASP A 19 -23.28 4.01 -17.13
CA ASP A 19 -22.47 3.16 -18.01
C ASP A 19 -21.34 3.97 -18.69
N GLY A 20 -21.61 5.19 -19.13
CA GLY A 20 -20.60 6.10 -19.69
C GLY A 20 -19.53 6.51 -18.67
N PHE A 21 -19.94 6.86 -17.46
CA PHE A 21 -18.99 7.25 -16.39
C PHE A 21 -18.01 6.12 -16.01
N PHE A 22 -18.51 4.90 -15.82
CA PHE A 22 -17.67 3.77 -15.48
C PHE A 22 -16.75 3.35 -16.63
N SER A 23 -17.23 3.35 -17.88
CA SER A 23 -16.38 3.05 -19.03
C SER A 23 -15.25 4.07 -19.18
N GLU A 24 -15.55 5.37 -19.11
CA GLU A 24 -14.54 6.41 -19.18
C GLU A 24 -13.53 6.35 -18.02
N TRP A 25 -13.97 5.98 -16.81
CA TRP A 25 -13.06 5.78 -15.69
C TRP A 25 -12.14 4.60 -15.93
N LEU A 26 -12.66 3.47 -16.39
CA LEU A 26 -11.86 2.30 -16.70
C LEU A 26 -10.86 2.59 -17.82
N ASP A 27 -11.25 3.32 -18.86
CA ASP A 27 -10.36 3.75 -19.94
C ASP A 27 -9.21 4.64 -19.42
N ARG A 28 -9.50 5.59 -18.53
CA ARG A 28 -8.46 6.41 -17.86
C ARG A 28 -7.52 5.56 -17.00
N SER A 29 -8.07 4.58 -16.27
CA SER A 29 -7.25 3.64 -15.49
C SER A 29 -6.33 2.82 -16.37
N ASP A 30 -6.82 2.35 -17.52
CA ASP A 30 -6.01 1.59 -18.48
C ASP A 30 -4.91 2.46 -19.10
N GLN A 31 -5.22 3.70 -19.45
CA GLN A 31 -4.24 4.65 -19.93
C GLN A 31 -3.16 4.93 -18.87
N ALA A 32 -3.57 5.16 -17.61
CA ALA A 32 -2.65 5.36 -16.50
C ALA A 32 -1.70 4.17 -16.32
N LYS A 33 -2.22 2.94 -16.46
CA LYS A 33 -1.44 1.70 -16.37
C LYS A 33 -0.51 1.50 -17.58
N ALA A 34 -0.92 1.93 -18.79
CA ALA A 34 -0.12 1.81 -20.01
C ALA A 34 1.09 2.76 -20.01
N ASP A 35 0.97 3.93 -19.39
CA ASP A 35 1.98 4.99 -19.35
C ASP A 35 3.03 4.81 -18.25
N GLN A 36 3.04 3.68 -17.57
CA GLN A 36 3.98 3.39 -16.48
C GLN A 36 4.58 1.99 -16.61
N PRO A 37 5.69 1.71 -15.89
CA PRO A 37 6.29 0.38 -15.86
C PRO A 37 5.32 -0.69 -15.38
N ARG A 38 5.47 -1.93 -15.89
CA ARG A 38 4.61 -3.08 -15.55
C ARG A 38 5.19 -3.95 -14.43
N TRP A 39 6.05 -3.38 -13.57
CA TRP A 39 6.61 -4.08 -12.42
C TRP A 39 5.53 -4.64 -11.51
N MET A 40 5.89 -5.49 -10.59
CA MET A 40 4.98 -5.92 -9.52
C MET A 40 5.01 -4.93 -8.36
N THR A 41 3.88 -4.78 -7.69
CA THR A 41 3.81 -4.06 -6.42
C THR A 41 4.53 -4.87 -5.35
N PRO A 42 5.50 -4.30 -4.61
CA PRO A 42 6.25 -5.01 -3.57
C PRO A 42 5.37 -5.48 -2.39
N LEU A 43 5.90 -6.38 -1.55
CA LEU A 43 5.20 -6.89 -0.37
C LEU A 43 5.01 -5.81 0.70
N ALA A 44 6.10 -5.15 1.12
CA ALA A 44 6.08 -4.16 2.19
C ALA A 44 6.20 -2.72 1.68
N THR A 45 7.10 -2.45 0.72
CA THR A 45 7.29 -1.12 0.15
C THR A 45 6.09 -0.67 -0.68
N VAL A 46 5.62 0.54 -0.47
CA VAL A 46 4.55 1.12 -1.30
C VAL A 46 5.11 1.43 -2.69
N THR A 47 4.48 0.88 -3.73
CA THR A 47 4.90 1.11 -5.12
C THR A 47 4.73 2.58 -5.54
N PRO A 48 5.66 3.16 -6.32
CA PRO A 48 5.44 4.45 -6.97
C PRO A 48 4.41 4.39 -8.11
N ARG A 49 4.04 3.21 -8.57
CA ARG A 49 3.05 3.00 -9.63
C ARG A 49 1.65 3.33 -9.13
N LEU A 50 0.76 3.67 -10.06
CA LEU A 50 -0.66 3.83 -9.80
C LEU A 50 -1.34 2.48 -10.01
N GLU A 51 -2.12 2.05 -9.03
CA GLU A 51 -2.83 0.78 -9.07
C GLU A 51 -4.35 1.00 -8.97
N GLN A 52 -5.08 0.12 -9.61
CA GLN A 52 -6.52 -0.03 -9.41
C GLN A 52 -6.76 -1.45 -9.01
N GLU A 53 -6.81 -1.66 -7.70
CA GLU A 53 -6.91 -2.99 -7.11
C GLU A 53 -7.54 -2.96 -5.72
N PHE A 54 -8.02 -4.10 -5.30
CA PHE A 54 -8.22 -4.39 -3.89
C PHE A 54 -7.07 -5.25 -3.39
N ARG A 55 -6.48 -4.87 -2.25
CA ARG A 55 -5.36 -5.59 -1.63
C ARG A 55 -5.64 -5.87 -0.17
N ALA A 56 -5.39 -7.11 0.25
CA ALA A 56 -5.40 -7.52 1.65
C ALA A 56 -4.05 -8.17 2.01
N ASP A 57 -3.47 -7.71 3.11
CA ASP A 57 -2.19 -8.21 3.62
C ASP A 57 -2.40 -8.84 5.01
N PHE A 58 -1.68 -9.93 5.26
CA PHE A 58 -1.66 -10.62 6.53
C PHE A 58 -0.23 -10.70 7.03
N LEU A 59 0.00 -10.25 8.26
CA LEU A 59 1.30 -10.33 8.90
C LEU A 59 1.17 -11.07 10.23
N VAL A 60 2.12 -11.95 10.49
CA VAL A 60 2.33 -12.52 11.83
C VAL A 60 3.70 -12.08 12.30
N GLU A 61 3.73 -11.20 13.27
CA GLU A 61 4.92 -10.56 13.81
C GLU A 61 5.30 -11.20 15.14
N GLN A 62 6.53 -11.68 15.28
CA GLN A 62 7.07 -12.05 16.58
C GLN A 62 7.64 -10.80 17.25
N MET A 63 6.92 -10.26 18.20
CA MET A 63 7.29 -9.04 18.90
C MET A 63 8.59 -9.21 19.70
N ALA A 64 9.38 -8.15 19.80
CA ALA A 64 10.61 -8.15 20.60
C ALA A 64 10.35 -8.43 22.09
N THR A 65 9.12 -8.25 22.55
CA THR A 65 8.66 -8.58 23.90
C THR A 65 8.29 -10.06 24.13
N GLY A 66 8.39 -10.89 23.07
CA GLY A 66 8.25 -12.35 23.16
C GLY A 66 6.85 -12.92 22.95
N HIS A 67 5.89 -12.13 22.45
CA HIS A 67 4.57 -12.60 22.03
C HIS A 67 4.38 -12.40 20.52
N ASP A 68 3.42 -13.08 19.93
CA ASP A 68 3.07 -12.91 18.54
C ASP A 68 1.93 -11.89 18.39
N LEU A 69 1.96 -11.14 17.29
CA LEU A 69 0.90 -10.22 16.86
C LEU A 69 0.46 -10.63 15.45
N ALA A 70 -0.80 -11.04 15.30
CA ALA A 70 -1.41 -11.23 14.00
C ALA A 70 -2.09 -9.94 13.55
N ASN A 71 -1.68 -9.45 12.40
CA ASN A 71 -2.19 -8.22 11.79
C ASN A 71 -2.96 -8.61 10.52
N TYR A 72 -4.26 -8.47 10.57
CA TYR A 72 -5.17 -8.73 9.45
C TYR A 72 -5.41 -7.42 8.70
N ASP A 73 -5.10 -7.42 7.42
CA ASP A 73 -5.24 -6.30 6.51
C ASP A 73 -4.22 -5.18 6.70
N GLY A 74 -2.99 -5.52 6.83
CA GLY A 74 -1.75 -4.70 6.96
C GLY A 74 -1.68 -3.26 6.44
N GLY A 75 -2.80 -2.55 6.35
CA GLY A 75 -2.85 -1.13 5.99
C GLY A 75 -2.88 -0.87 4.48
N LYS A 76 -3.34 -1.80 3.69
CA LYS A 76 -3.70 -1.62 2.28
C LYS A 76 -5.23 -1.56 2.16
N GLY A 77 -5.82 -1.91 1.07
CA GLY A 77 -7.28 -1.89 0.92
C GLY A 77 -7.67 -1.60 -0.51
N LEU A 78 -8.49 -0.57 -0.71
CA LEU A 78 -8.99 -0.20 -2.03
C LEU A 78 -8.10 0.90 -2.64
N GLU A 79 -7.55 0.61 -3.81
CA GLU A 79 -6.72 1.51 -4.61
C GLU A 79 -7.49 1.88 -5.88
N LEU A 80 -7.69 3.17 -6.13
CA LEU A 80 -8.52 3.69 -7.21
C LEU A 80 -7.79 4.75 -8.01
N ILE A 81 -7.88 4.70 -9.34
CA ILE A 81 -7.31 5.68 -10.26
C ILE A 81 -8.44 6.60 -10.79
N PRO A 82 -8.78 7.70 -10.12
CA PRO A 82 -9.81 8.62 -10.59
C PRO A 82 -9.35 9.47 -11.77
N ASN A 83 -8.04 9.62 -11.95
CA ASN A 83 -7.41 10.40 -13.02
C ASN A 83 -6.12 9.72 -13.45
N GLU A 84 -5.67 9.92 -14.69
CA GLU A 84 -4.45 9.29 -15.25
C GLU A 84 -3.18 9.48 -14.41
N ARG A 85 -3.12 10.53 -13.58
CA ARG A 85 -1.96 10.85 -12.73
C ARG A 85 -2.22 10.72 -11.24
N VAL A 86 -3.44 10.35 -10.84
CA VAL A 86 -3.87 10.34 -9.43
C VAL A 86 -4.33 8.95 -9.03
N GLU A 87 -3.90 8.50 -7.88
CA GLU A 87 -4.45 7.34 -7.18
C GLU A 87 -4.87 7.72 -5.78
N LEU A 88 -5.97 7.14 -5.34
CA LEU A 88 -6.48 7.23 -3.97
C LEU A 88 -6.46 5.83 -3.35
N LEU A 89 -5.72 5.69 -2.24
CA LEU A 89 -5.74 4.50 -1.40
C LEU A 89 -6.65 4.76 -0.21
N ILE A 90 -7.59 3.87 0.02
CA ILE A 90 -8.45 3.82 1.19
C ILE A 90 -8.06 2.57 1.97
N ASN A 91 -7.23 2.77 2.99
CA ASN A 91 -6.71 1.67 3.79
C ASN A 91 -7.70 1.33 4.90
N LEU A 92 -8.22 0.13 4.86
CA LEU A 92 -9.08 -0.37 5.94
C LEU A 92 -8.27 -0.45 7.25
N PRO A 93 -8.89 -0.16 8.41
CA PRO A 93 -8.21 -0.36 9.69
C PRO A 93 -7.81 -1.83 9.84
N PRO A 94 -6.54 -2.14 10.15
CA PRO A 94 -6.15 -3.52 10.42
C PRO A 94 -6.80 -4.01 11.73
N TYR A 95 -7.19 -5.28 11.78
CA TYR A 95 -7.50 -5.93 13.05
C TYR A 95 -6.24 -6.56 13.61
N LEU A 96 -5.91 -6.23 14.86
CA LEU A 96 -4.70 -6.66 15.56
C LEU A 96 -5.08 -7.65 16.65
N GLU A 97 -4.61 -8.88 16.52
CA GLU A 97 -4.81 -9.97 17.50
C GLU A 97 -3.49 -10.22 18.22
N HIS A 98 -3.48 -9.93 19.51
CA HIS A 98 -2.31 -10.09 20.37
C HIS A 98 -2.35 -11.44 21.07
N ASN A 99 -1.34 -12.26 20.86
CA ASN A 99 -1.18 -13.48 21.67
C ASN A 99 -0.61 -13.12 23.06
N ASN A 100 -1.35 -12.27 23.79
CA ASN A 100 -0.95 -11.75 25.10
C ASN A 100 -2.17 -11.29 25.91
N ASP A 101 -2.49 -11.96 26.99
CA ASP A 101 -3.67 -11.70 27.85
C ASP A 101 -3.68 -10.27 28.46
N LYS A 102 -2.57 -9.54 28.41
CA LYS A 102 -2.46 -8.17 28.97
C LYS A 102 -2.74 -7.08 27.93
N ILE A 103 -2.86 -7.42 26.66
CA ILE A 103 -3.07 -6.48 25.56
C ILE A 103 -4.38 -6.83 24.89
N HIS A 104 -5.28 -5.87 24.75
CA HIS A 104 -6.57 -6.10 24.11
C HIS A 104 -6.43 -6.14 22.58
N ASP A 105 -7.00 -7.15 21.98
CA ASP A 105 -7.23 -7.21 20.54
C ASP A 105 -8.11 -6.05 20.09
N GLY A 106 -7.94 -5.63 18.85
CA GLY A 106 -8.81 -4.57 18.33
C GLY A 106 -8.35 -3.97 17.02
N TRP A 107 -9.08 -2.94 16.59
CA TRP A 107 -8.84 -2.26 15.34
C TRP A 107 -7.71 -1.24 15.47
N GLY A 108 -6.86 -1.18 14.47
CA GLY A 108 -5.87 -0.12 14.27
C GLY A 108 -6.50 1.17 13.74
N ASP A 109 -5.66 2.09 13.34
CA ASP A 109 -6.08 3.37 12.81
C ASP A 109 -6.48 3.28 11.33
N PHE A 110 -7.56 3.99 10.95
CA PHE A 110 -7.92 4.20 9.57
C PHE A 110 -6.91 5.15 8.90
N SER A 111 -6.57 4.89 7.63
CA SER A 111 -5.71 5.78 6.88
C SER A 111 -6.11 5.87 5.40
N PHE A 112 -5.68 6.93 4.77
CA PHE A 112 -5.82 7.12 3.34
C PHE A 112 -4.56 7.76 2.76
N THR A 113 -4.32 7.56 1.47
CA THR A 113 -3.16 8.14 0.77
C THR A 113 -3.59 8.59 -0.62
N GLY A 114 -3.25 9.81 -0.97
CA GLY A 114 -3.29 10.30 -2.34
C GLY A 114 -1.91 10.18 -2.96
N LYS A 115 -1.81 9.60 -4.17
CA LYS A 115 -0.59 9.61 -4.98
C LYS A 115 -0.77 10.53 -6.18
N TYR A 116 0.28 11.25 -6.54
CA TYR A 116 0.33 12.04 -7.77
C TYR A 116 1.60 11.70 -8.56
N ARG A 117 1.41 11.13 -9.75
CA ARG A 117 2.49 10.73 -10.65
C ARG A 117 3.06 11.96 -11.36
N LEU A 118 4.30 12.29 -11.06
CA LEU A 118 5.02 13.41 -11.67
C LEU A 118 5.53 13.04 -13.06
N LEU A 119 6.22 11.90 -13.16
CA LEU A 119 6.86 11.41 -14.37
C LEU A 119 6.71 9.90 -14.45
N SER A 120 6.52 9.38 -15.66
CA SER A 120 6.63 7.93 -15.91
C SER A 120 6.95 7.67 -17.37
N ALA A 121 7.54 6.52 -17.61
CA ALA A 121 7.73 5.93 -18.92
C ALA A 121 7.67 4.41 -18.77
N ASN A 122 6.92 3.75 -19.64
CA ASN A 122 6.84 2.29 -19.69
C ASN A 122 8.15 1.66 -20.17
N GLU A 123 8.22 0.35 -20.27
CA GLU A 123 9.42 -0.40 -20.65
C GLU A 123 10.00 0.02 -22.01
N GLU A 124 9.15 0.44 -22.93
CA GLU A 124 9.53 0.83 -24.28
C GLU A 124 10.09 2.26 -24.34
N SER A 125 9.70 3.12 -23.39
CA SER A 125 9.97 4.55 -23.39
C SER A 125 10.94 5.00 -22.30
N GLY A 126 11.54 4.07 -21.54
CA GLY A 126 12.54 4.40 -20.53
C GLY A 126 12.42 3.67 -19.21
N ASN A 127 11.27 3.01 -18.91
CA ASN A 127 11.07 2.12 -17.77
C ASN A 127 11.40 2.79 -16.43
N TYR A 128 10.77 3.94 -16.13
CA TYR A 128 10.95 4.69 -14.88
C TYR A 128 9.64 5.32 -14.40
N ILE A 129 9.60 5.69 -13.13
CA ILE A 129 8.50 6.43 -12.54
C ILE A 129 8.95 7.28 -11.36
N LEU A 130 8.32 8.44 -11.19
CA LEU A 130 8.46 9.33 -10.04
C LEU A 130 7.07 9.80 -9.60
N THR A 131 6.75 9.62 -8.33
CA THR A 131 5.44 9.91 -7.75
C THR A 131 5.62 10.55 -6.38
N VAL A 132 4.74 11.46 -6.00
CA VAL A 132 4.64 11.98 -4.65
C VAL A 132 3.37 11.45 -3.99
N PHE A 133 3.45 11.15 -2.70
CA PHE A 133 2.31 10.68 -1.90
C PHE A 133 2.05 11.65 -0.77
N PHE A 134 0.79 11.74 -0.40
CA PHE A 134 0.39 12.40 0.82
C PHE A 134 -0.60 11.49 1.57
N GLY A 135 -0.12 10.88 2.63
CA GLY A 135 -0.89 10.00 3.50
C GLY A 135 -1.39 10.75 4.73
N ALA A 136 -2.51 10.30 5.26
CA ALA A 136 -3.02 10.72 6.55
C ALA A 136 -3.63 9.54 7.30
N THR A 137 -3.27 9.40 8.57
CA THR A 137 -3.84 8.41 9.48
C THR A 137 -4.72 9.12 10.49
N VAL A 138 -5.91 8.59 10.74
CA VAL A 138 -6.90 9.13 11.67
C VAL A 138 -6.92 8.25 12.92
N PRO A 139 -6.88 8.81 14.15
CA PRO A 139 -6.77 8.04 15.39
C PRO A 139 -8.09 7.35 15.76
N THR A 140 -8.49 6.35 14.98
CA THR A 140 -9.70 5.56 15.17
C THR A 140 -9.46 4.25 15.90
N GLY A 141 -8.18 3.89 16.14
CA GLY A 141 -7.79 2.64 16.77
C GLY A 141 -8.35 2.44 18.17
N THR A 142 -8.76 1.22 18.45
CA THR A 142 -9.32 0.83 19.75
C THR A 142 -8.21 0.48 20.74
N TYR A 143 -8.46 0.68 22.02
CA TYR A 143 -7.49 0.39 23.10
C TYR A 143 -6.10 1.01 22.84
N THR A 144 -5.07 0.20 22.77
CA THR A 144 -3.67 0.59 22.47
C THR A 144 -3.27 0.35 21.01
N ASN A 145 -4.22 -0.04 20.14
CA ASN A 145 -3.97 -0.48 18.77
C ASN A 145 -3.84 0.66 17.74
N GLY A 146 -3.80 1.91 18.19
CA GLY A 146 -3.61 3.08 17.32
C GLY A 146 -2.68 4.11 17.94
N ALA A 147 -2.22 5.05 17.13
CA ALA A 147 -1.27 6.12 17.53
C ALA A 147 -1.88 7.14 18.51
N LYS A 148 -3.23 7.20 18.62
CA LYS A 148 -3.97 8.21 19.40
C LYS A 148 -3.65 9.66 18.98
N ALA A 149 -3.14 9.82 17.78
CA ALA A 149 -2.85 11.10 17.14
C ALA A 149 -3.03 10.95 15.63
N ALA A 150 -3.49 12.00 14.97
CA ALA A 150 -3.43 12.03 13.51
C ALA A 150 -1.98 12.15 13.05
N VAL A 151 -1.60 11.42 12.01
CA VAL A 151 -0.25 11.43 11.44
C VAL A 151 -0.32 11.73 9.96
N LEU A 152 0.41 12.74 9.52
CA LEU A 152 0.60 13.03 8.10
C LEU A 152 1.85 12.32 7.58
N THR A 153 1.78 11.81 6.35
CA THR A 153 2.88 11.03 5.77
C THR A 153 3.21 11.50 4.35
N PRO A 154 3.87 12.67 4.20
CA PRO A 154 4.42 13.08 2.91
C PRO A 154 5.54 12.13 2.50
N THR A 155 5.53 11.70 1.23
CA THR A 155 6.49 10.73 0.69
C THR A 155 6.81 11.05 -0.75
N ILE A 156 8.07 10.89 -1.14
CA ILE A 156 8.51 10.81 -2.53
C ILE A 156 8.85 9.36 -2.84
N ALA A 157 8.44 8.91 -4.01
CA ALA A 157 8.65 7.53 -4.45
C ALA A 157 9.11 7.51 -5.91
N GLY A 158 10.05 6.64 -6.19
CA GLY A 158 10.56 6.49 -7.55
C GLY A 158 10.99 5.06 -7.84
N GLY A 159 11.19 4.79 -9.10
CA GLY A 159 11.70 3.50 -9.53
C GLY A 159 12.30 3.53 -10.92
N LYS A 160 13.12 2.53 -11.20
CA LYS A 160 13.79 2.32 -12.49
C LYS A 160 13.91 0.85 -12.79
N GLY A 161 13.61 0.46 -14.02
CA GLY A 161 13.80 -0.89 -14.50
C GLY A 161 14.87 -1.02 -15.58
N TRP A 162 15.50 -2.19 -15.64
CA TRP A 162 16.50 -2.59 -16.64
C TRP A 162 16.20 -4.03 -17.09
N GLY A 163 15.51 -4.16 -18.21
CA GLY A 163 15.05 -5.47 -18.70
C GLY A 163 14.09 -6.13 -17.71
N LYS A 164 14.50 -7.23 -17.10
CA LYS A 164 13.70 -7.99 -16.13
C LYS A 164 13.91 -7.57 -14.67
N PHE A 165 14.84 -6.68 -14.40
CA PHE A 165 15.16 -6.20 -13.07
C PHE A 165 14.57 -4.81 -12.85
N ASP A 166 14.00 -4.57 -11.69
CA ASP A 166 13.55 -3.24 -11.28
C ASP A 166 13.88 -2.95 -9.82
N VAL A 167 13.96 -1.65 -9.53
CA VAL A 167 14.14 -1.11 -8.19
C VAL A 167 13.06 -0.07 -7.96
N GLN A 168 12.35 -0.21 -6.85
CA GLN A 168 11.34 0.74 -6.40
C GLN A 168 11.73 1.25 -5.00
N SER A 169 11.71 2.55 -4.80
CA SER A 169 12.12 3.14 -3.52
C SER A 169 11.18 4.25 -3.09
N THR A 170 10.97 4.38 -1.78
CA THR A 170 10.19 5.46 -1.17
C THR A 170 10.99 6.10 -0.04
N PHE A 171 10.88 7.41 0.08
CA PHE A 171 11.38 8.18 1.21
C PHE A 171 10.28 9.10 1.73
N GLY A 172 9.92 8.96 3.00
CA GLY A 172 8.81 9.68 3.60
C GLY A 172 9.05 10.01 5.07
N ALA A 173 8.16 10.85 5.61
CA ALA A 173 8.18 11.26 7.00
C ALA A 173 6.82 11.02 7.64
N GLY A 174 6.79 10.41 8.83
CA GLY A 174 5.64 10.35 9.71
C GLY A 174 5.62 11.57 10.64
N LEU A 175 4.63 12.44 10.45
CA LEU A 175 4.51 13.72 11.15
C LEU A 175 3.23 13.71 12.02
N PRO A 176 3.30 13.30 13.30
CA PRO A 176 2.15 13.36 14.19
C PRO A 176 1.75 14.80 14.47
N LEU A 177 0.44 15.10 14.42
CA LEU A 177 -0.11 16.43 14.70
C LEU A 177 -0.23 16.72 16.21
N SER A 178 -0.10 15.71 17.03
CA SER A 178 -0.10 15.81 18.49
C SER A 178 0.73 14.68 19.10
N ARG A 179 0.97 14.71 20.43
CA ARG A 179 1.75 13.71 21.15
C ARG A 179 3.19 13.52 20.62
N ILE A 180 3.78 14.56 20.10
CA ILE A 180 5.13 14.54 19.49
C ILE A 180 6.18 14.05 20.51
N SER A 181 6.04 14.43 21.81
CA SER A 181 6.94 13.98 22.86
C SER A 181 7.00 12.45 23.05
N GLY A 182 5.93 11.73 22.71
CA GLY A 182 5.90 10.26 22.73
C GLY A 182 6.21 9.65 21.37
N LEU A 183 5.49 10.09 20.33
CA LEU A 183 5.58 9.49 18.99
C LEU A 183 6.85 9.88 18.23
N GLY A 184 7.33 11.11 18.40
CA GLY A 184 8.44 11.66 17.61
C GLY A 184 8.11 11.77 16.12
N HIS A 185 9.12 12.07 15.32
CA HIS A 185 9.04 12.07 13.87
C HIS A 185 9.78 10.85 13.30
N ALA A 186 9.13 10.06 12.47
CA ALA A 186 9.72 8.90 11.83
C ALA A 186 10.09 9.25 10.38
N LEU A 187 11.35 9.01 9.98
CA LEU A 187 11.79 9.05 8.59
C LEU A 187 11.89 7.62 8.10
N ALA A 188 11.16 7.29 7.05
CA ALA A 188 11.15 5.96 6.46
C ALA A 188 11.80 5.96 5.08
N TRP A 189 12.71 5.03 4.87
CA TRP A 189 13.31 4.78 3.56
C TRP A 189 13.16 3.29 3.24
N ASN A 190 12.38 3.00 2.22
CA ASN A 190 12.09 1.62 1.82
C ASN A 190 12.53 1.42 0.37
N THR A 191 13.12 0.27 0.08
CA THR A 191 13.57 -0.09 -1.25
C THR A 191 13.27 -1.56 -1.52
N ALA A 192 12.65 -1.84 -2.66
CA ALA A 192 12.38 -3.17 -3.17
C ALA A 192 13.18 -3.40 -4.46
N PHE A 193 13.82 -4.55 -4.54
CA PHE A 193 14.54 -5.07 -5.68
C PHE A 193 13.77 -6.27 -6.20
N GLN A 194 13.30 -6.23 -7.43
CA GLN A 194 12.52 -7.31 -8.03
C GLN A 194 13.18 -7.84 -9.29
N TYR A 195 12.97 -9.13 -9.56
CA TYR A 195 13.42 -9.74 -10.79
C TYR A 195 12.30 -10.59 -11.41
N HIS A 196 11.90 -10.27 -12.63
CA HIS A 196 10.88 -11.00 -13.39
C HIS A 196 11.49 -12.28 -14.00
N VAL A 197 11.47 -13.39 -13.25
CA VAL A 197 12.10 -14.67 -13.67
C VAL A 197 11.28 -15.32 -14.77
N MET A 198 9.97 -15.49 -14.53
CA MET A 198 9.03 -16.16 -15.42
C MET A 198 7.79 -15.28 -15.58
N GLN A 199 6.94 -15.59 -16.57
CA GLN A 199 5.74 -14.79 -16.89
C GLN A 199 4.88 -14.38 -15.66
N LYS A 200 4.91 -15.18 -14.60
CA LYS A 200 4.07 -15.01 -13.40
C LYS A 200 4.85 -15.06 -12.09
N LEU A 201 6.17 -14.89 -12.12
CA LEU A 201 7.02 -15.07 -10.94
C LEU A 201 8.00 -13.91 -10.78
N TRP A 202 7.92 -13.24 -9.62
CA TRP A 202 8.77 -12.12 -9.22
C TRP A 202 9.36 -12.38 -7.83
N PRO A 203 10.55 -13.01 -7.71
CA PRO A 203 11.32 -12.95 -6.49
C PRO A 203 11.72 -11.50 -6.20
N GLU A 204 11.72 -11.15 -4.91
CA GLU A 204 12.10 -9.83 -4.47
C GLU A 204 12.91 -9.85 -3.18
N LEU A 205 13.66 -8.78 -2.97
CA LEU A 205 14.33 -8.45 -1.72
C LEU A 205 13.98 -7.01 -1.36
N GLU A 206 13.42 -6.82 -0.17
CA GLU A 206 13.15 -5.48 0.32
C GLU A 206 14.03 -5.10 1.50
N VAL A 207 14.37 -3.82 1.58
CA VAL A 207 15.05 -3.21 2.73
C VAL A 207 14.18 -2.04 3.20
N ASN A 208 13.67 -2.15 4.42
CA ASN A 208 12.77 -1.18 5.01
C ASN A 208 13.42 -0.57 6.25
N SER A 209 13.77 0.71 6.21
CA SER A 209 14.47 1.41 7.27
C SER A 209 13.64 2.55 7.84
N THR A 210 13.61 2.68 9.17
CA THR A 210 12.96 3.78 9.88
C THR A 210 13.95 4.42 10.85
N PHE A 211 13.98 5.74 10.87
CA PHE A 211 14.83 6.56 11.73
C PHE A 211 13.95 7.51 12.53
N TRP A 212 14.03 7.46 13.85
CA TRP A 212 13.22 8.32 14.71
C TRP A 212 14.00 9.56 15.14
N LYS A 213 13.30 10.69 15.06
CA LYS A 213 13.71 11.99 15.60
C LYS A 213 12.69 12.39 16.65
N GLU A 214 13.18 12.82 17.81
CA GLU A 214 12.34 13.15 18.97
C GLU A 214 11.54 11.94 19.50
N GLY A 215 10.69 12.18 20.52
CA GLY A 215 9.85 11.15 21.13
C GLY A 215 10.61 10.06 21.86
N ASP A 216 9.89 9.00 22.26
CA ASP A 216 10.43 7.88 23.05
C ASP A 216 11.50 7.07 22.31
N ASN A 217 11.48 7.13 20.99
CA ASN A 217 12.42 6.44 20.13
C ASN A 217 13.51 7.35 19.54
N ASN A 218 13.71 8.54 20.09
CA ASN A 218 14.70 9.49 19.57
C ASN A 218 16.08 8.86 19.37
N GLY A 219 16.66 9.06 18.18
CA GLY A 219 17.97 8.54 17.79
C GLY A 219 18.02 7.04 17.45
N LYS A 220 16.92 6.30 17.66
CA LYS A 220 16.85 4.89 17.27
C LYS A 220 16.67 4.74 15.75
N LYS A 221 17.15 3.61 15.25
CA LYS A 221 16.98 3.18 13.86
C LYS A 221 16.58 1.71 13.82
N GLN A 222 15.66 1.38 12.93
CA GLN A 222 15.21 0.02 12.66
C GLN A 222 15.38 -0.26 11.16
N THR A 223 15.89 -1.43 10.83
CA THR A 223 15.96 -1.90 9.45
C THR A 223 15.50 -3.34 9.39
N PHE A 224 14.61 -3.62 8.47
CA PHE A 224 14.17 -4.96 8.13
C PHE A 224 14.65 -5.34 6.73
N VAL A 225 14.95 -6.62 6.54
CA VAL A 225 15.23 -7.22 5.23
C VAL A 225 14.17 -8.28 4.98
N THR A 226 13.54 -8.22 3.82
CA THR A 226 12.42 -9.09 3.46
C THR A 226 12.69 -9.80 2.14
N PRO A 227 13.29 -11.01 2.14
CA PRO A 227 13.20 -11.91 1.00
C PRO A 227 11.74 -12.31 0.79
N GLY A 228 11.28 -12.22 -0.45
CA GLY A 228 9.90 -12.48 -0.81
C GLY A 228 9.73 -12.95 -2.23
N ILE A 229 8.50 -13.33 -2.55
CA ILE A 229 8.12 -13.81 -3.87
C ILE A 229 6.68 -13.41 -4.17
N ILE A 230 6.43 -12.96 -5.39
CA ILE A 230 5.10 -12.65 -5.88
C ILE A 230 4.77 -13.52 -7.08
N PHE A 231 3.59 -14.14 -7.01
CA PHE A 231 2.99 -14.88 -8.11
C PHE A 231 1.80 -14.07 -8.62
N GLY A 232 1.78 -13.79 -9.93
CA GLY A 232 0.69 -12.93 -10.28
C GLY A 232 0.25 -12.83 -11.69
N ARG A 233 -0.79 -12.01 -11.74
CA ARG A 233 -1.60 -11.69 -12.89
C ARG A 233 -2.29 -12.92 -13.46
N PHE A 234 -2.89 -13.72 -12.53
CA PHE A 234 -3.81 -14.79 -12.91
C PHE A 234 -5.14 -14.18 -13.31
N LYS A 235 -5.49 -14.25 -14.58
CA LYS A 235 -6.77 -13.76 -15.09
C LYS A 235 -7.91 -14.60 -14.50
N LEU A 236 -8.85 -13.97 -13.81
CA LEU A 236 -10.02 -14.63 -13.23
C LEU A 236 -11.24 -14.48 -14.14
N HIS A 237 -11.75 -13.27 -14.29
CA HIS A 237 -12.91 -12.98 -15.13
C HIS A 237 -12.87 -11.52 -15.62
N GLY A 238 -13.13 -11.32 -16.92
CA GLY A 238 -13.13 -9.98 -17.51
C GLY A 238 -11.81 -9.24 -17.25
N ARG A 239 -11.86 -8.13 -16.51
CA ARG A 239 -10.72 -7.31 -16.09
C ARG A 239 -10.08 -7.80 -14.79
N LEU A 240 -10.80 -8.58 -14.00
CA LEU A 240 -10.35 -9.03 -12.70
C LEU A 240 -9.17 -10.00 -12.83
N VAL A 241 -8.10 -9.65 -12.16
CA VAL A 241 -6.85 -10.40 -12.08
C VAL A 241 -6.55 -10.70 -10.62
N MET A 242 -5.82 -11.77 -10.33
CA MET A 242 -5.35 -12.09 -9.00
C MET A 242 -3.83 -12.16 -8.98
N ALA A 243 -3.24 -11.65 -7.91
CA ALA A 243 -1.85 -11.88 -7.55
C ALA A 243 -1.73 -12.29 -6.08
N LEU A 244 -0.77 -13.16 -5.79
CA LEU A 244 -0.46 -13.64 -4.45
C LEU A 244 1.00 -13.36 -4.17
N GLY A 245 1.34 -13.08 -2.93
CA GLY A 245 2.73 -12.89 -2.53
C GLY A 245 2.97 -13.34 -1.11
N GLY A 246 4.21 -13.69 -0.81
CA GLY A 246 4.63 -14.02 0.53
C GLY A 246 6.10 -13.73 0.75
N GLY A 247 6.45 -13.42 1.98
CA GLY A 247 7.82 -13.09 2.37
C GLY A 247 8.06 -13.30 3.85
N PHE A 248 9.33 -13.27 4.20
CA PHE A 248 9.79 -13.39 5.57
C PHE A 248 10.63 -12.16 5.92
N GLN A 249 10.12 -11.31 6.79
CA GLN A 249 10.78 -10.07 7.21
C GLN A 249 11.63 -10.33 8.44
N ILE A 250 12.89 -9.89 8.43
CA ILE A 250 13.89 -10.14 9.48
C ILE A 250 14.45 -8.80 9.94
N ALA A 251 14.50 -8.58 11.25
CA ALA A 251 15.17 -7.43 11.83
C ALA A 251 16.69 -7.51 11.62
N ALA A 252 17.27 -6.47 11.01
CA ALA A 252 18.70 -6.37 10.72
C ALA A 252 19.44 -5.40 11.67
N THR A 253 18.72 -4.76 12.61
CA THR A 253 19.30 -3.81 13.59
C THR A 253 18.97 -4.23 15.02
N GLN A 254 19.78 -3.77 15.98
CA GLN A 254 19.58 -4.10 17.41
C GLN A 254 18.23 -3.58 17.94
N PHE A 255 17.88 -2.35 17.62
CA PHE A 255 16.55 -1.83 17.94
C PHE A 255 15.59 -2.25 16.83
N HIS A 256 14.49 -2.89 17.22
CA HIS A 256 13.41 -3.32 16.35
C HIS A 256 12.13 -3.52 17.18
N GLN A 257 10.97 -3.35 16.55
CA GLN A 257 9.66 -3.54 17.19
C GLN A 257 9.31 -5.03 17.25
N TYR A 258 9.65 -5.78 16.24
CA TYR A 258 9.51 -7.25 16.19
C TYR A 258 10.77 -7.88 15.60
N ASN A 259 11.04 -9.12 15.98
CA ASN A 259 12.23 -9.87 15.56
C ASN A 259 12.14 -10.28 14.08
N HIS A 260 10.99 -10.84 13.72
CA HIS A 260 10.66 -11.23 12.35
C HIS A 260 9.15 -11.23 12.14
N ALA A 261 8.73 -11.24 10.89
CA ALA A 261 7.34 -11.40 10.48
C ALA A 261 7.21 -12.29 9.25
N VAL A 262 6.12 -13.06 9.20
CA VAL A 262 5.65 -13.69 7.97
C VAL A 262 4.65 -12.75 7.33
N ILE A 263 4.84 -12.46 6.05
CA ILE A 263 3.95 -11.60 5.26
C ILE A 263 3.27 -12.45 4.20
N PHE A 264 1.96 -12.31 4.08
CA PHE A 264 1.18 -12.85 2.98
C PHE A 264 0.30 -11.76 2.40
N THR A 265 0.19 -11.67 1.08
CA THR A 265 -0.64 -10.69 0.38
C THR A 265 -1.50 -11.37 -0.67
N ILE A 266 -2.74 -10.89 -0.79
CA ILE A 266 -3.63 -11.20 -1.90
C ILE A 266 -4.09 -9.90 -2.53
N ARG A 267 -4.09 -9.85 -3.87
CA ARG A 267 -4.41 -8.66 -4.65
C ARG A 267 -5.35 -9.01 -5.78
N PHE A 268 -6.27 -8.12 -6.03
CA PHE A 268 -7.28 -8.22 -7.09
C PHE A 268 -7.28 -6.95 -7.94
N PRO A 269 -6.32 -6.81 -8.89
CA PRO A 269 -6.37 -5.77 -9.92
C PRO A 269 -7.61 -5.91 -10.81
N PHE A 270 -8.24 -4.75 -11.15
CA PHE A 270 -9.45 -4.68 -11.96
C PHE A 270 -9.52 -3.46 -12.90
#